data_2270f1184e79c76326ffb129315c6923
#
_entry.id   2270f1184e79c76326ffb129315c6923
#
_cell.length_a   1.000
_cell.length_b   1.000
_cell.length_c   1.000
_cell.angle_alpha   90.00
_cell.angle_beta   90.00
_cell.angle_gamma   90.00
#
_symmetry.space_group_name_H-M   'P 1'
#
loop_
_entity.id
_entity.type
_entity.pdbx_description
1 polymer ?
#
loop_
_entity_poly.entity_id
_entity_poly.type
_entity_poly.pdbx_seq_one_letter_code
_entity_poly.pdbx_strand_id
1 'polypeptide(L)'
;MSDAMLPALGQNFLGQAPNWYKRTIVAFLLLNPAFLWLFGPYITGWVLVLEFIFTLAMALKCYPLLPGGLLAMEALLIGMTSPEALYKEVLTNFPVILLLMFMVAGIYFMKDLLLLTFTKLILGVRSKSLLGLMFSLVAAVLSAFLDALTVTAVIISVAVGFYGVYHKVASAGAGTDSQDGTPVEDPLHREHLEEFRAFLRSLLMHGAVGTALGGVCTLVGEPQNLLIAGVAGWDFIEFFVLMAPVSMPVLVAGLLTCLILEKTGWFGYGARLPRPVRHVLEEFATAEQLKRKAPQKAALMVQALAALLLVAGLALHLAEVGFIGLMVIILITSFNGIIDEHQIGKSFQEALPFTSLLIVFFAIVAVIHEQHLFSPIIHAVLALPAESQPSMFFLANGFLSMISDNVFVATVYISEVKESLDSGAISREQFERLAIAINTGTNLPSVATPNGQAAFLFLLTSAIAPLVRLSYGRMVVMALPYTVVLGGVGLLAVTLWI
;
A
#
# COMPACT_ATOMS: atom_id res chain seq x y z
N MET A 1 14.29 20.79 39.66
CA MET A 1 13.41 20.50 38.51
C MET A 1 14.16 19.84 37.34
N SER A 2 15.50 19.85 37.27
CA SER A 2 16.27 19.31 36.14
C SER A 2 16.43 17.78 36.11
N ASP A 3 16.53 17.11 37.27
CA ASP A 3 16.90 15.69 37.32
C ASP A 3 15.81 14.69 36.86
N ALA A 4 14.55 15.10 36.86
CA ALA A 4 13.44 14.27 36.37
C ALA A 4 13.02 14.58 34.93
N MET A 5 13.35 15.76 34.39
CA MET A 5 12.88 16.21 33.08
C MET A 5 13.62 15.55 31.92
N LEU A 6 14.93 15.41 31.97
CA LEU A 6 15.72 14.76 30.92
C LEU A 6 15.35 13.28 30.71
N PRO A 7 15.22 12.46 31.78
CA PRO A 7 14.70 11.11 31.64
C PRO A 7 13.28 11.06 31.07
N ALA A 8 12.39 11.97 31.47
CA ALA A 8 11.03 12.05 30.97
C ALA A 8 10.97 12.42 29.49
N LEU A 9 11.80 13.38 29.04
CA LEU A 9 11.94 13.70 27.61
C LEU A 9 12.42 12.50 26.79
N GLY A 10 13.42 11.76 27.30
CA GLY A 10 13.92 10.54 26.66
C GLY A 10 12.84 9.42 26.61
N GLN A 11 11.99 9.31 27.61
CA GLN A 11 10.85 8.38 27.58
C GLN A 11 9.79 8.79 26.55
N ASN A 12 9.48 10.08 26.45
CA ASN A 12 8.48 10.62 25.54
C ASN A 12 8.96 10.63 24.07
N PHE A 13 10.27 10.76 23.85
CA PHE A 13 10.85 10.77 22.50
C PHE A 13 10.47 9.50 21.75
N LEU A 14 9.83 9.64 20.57
CA LEU A 14 9.29 8.55 19.73
C LEU A 14 8.42 7.51 20.47
N GLY A 15 7.74 7.92 21.54
CA GLY A 15 6.73 7.15 22.25
C GLY A 15 7.20 5.75 22.69
N GLN A 16 6.50 4.70 22.24
CA GLN A 16 6.78 3.29 22.59
C GLN A 16 7.85 2.61 21.71
N ALA A 17 8.53 3.36 20.83
CA ALA A 17 9.61 2.78 20.03
C ALA A 17 10.72 2.17 20.91
N PRO A 18 11.40 1.10 20.47
CA PRO A 18 12.48 0.47 21.23
C PRO A 18 13.62 1.45 21.54
N ASN A 19 14.23 1.34 22.73
CA ASN A 19 15.30 2.26 23.15
C ASN A 19 16.49 2.29 22.21
N TRP A 20 16.85 1.15 21.62
CA TRP A 20 17.94 1.11 20.64
C TRP A 20 17.60 1.97 19.42
N TYR A 21 16.35 1.90 18.91
CA TYR A 21 15.88 2.69 17.78
C TYR A 21 15.90 4.20 18.10
N LYS A 22 15.38 4.59 19.27
CA LYS A 22 15.44 5.98 19.74
C LYS A 22 16.88 6.53 19.74
N ARG A 23 17.82 5.73 20.28
CA ARG A 23 19.24 6.10 20.31
C ARG A 23 19.84 6.22 18.92
N THR A 24 19.46 5.33 17.99
CA THR A 24 19.90 5.39 16.59
C THR A 24 19.44 6.69 15.92
N ILE A 25 18.17 7.07 16.08
CA ILE A 25 17.66 8.33 15.50
C ILE A 25 18.37 9.55 16.10
N VAL A 26 18.58 9.57 17.42
CA VAL A 26 19.38 10.65 18.06
C VAL A 26 20.81 10.67 17.54
N ALA A 27 21.43 9.51 17.34
CA ALA A 27 22.77 9.42 16.78
C ALA A 27 22.83 9.99 15.34
N PHE A 28 21.86 9.69 14.50
CA PHE A 28 21.74 10.26 13.16
C PHE A 28 21.70 11.79 13.21
N LEU A 29 20.78 12.36 13.97
CA LEU A 29 20.63 13.81 14.12
C LEU A 29 21.89 14.51 14.68
N LEU A 30 22.70 13.83 15.47
CA LEU A 30 23.96 14.40 15.99
C LEU A 30 25.13 14.24 15.02
N LEU A 31 25.12 13.20 14.19
CA LEU A 31 26.20 12.89 13.28
C LEU A 31 26.12 13.63 11.95
N ASN A 32 24.90 13.92 11.46
CA ASN A 32 24.72 14.59 10.16
C ASN A 32 25.41 15.95 10.05
N PRO A 33 25.33 16.87 11.04
CA PRO A 33 26.08 18.12 10.98
C PRO A 33 27.61 17.89 10.96
N ALA A 34 28.09 16.86 11.68
CA ALA A 34 29.52 16.50 11.66
C ALA A 34 29.94 15.90 10.31
N PHE A 35 29.12 15.06 9.71
CA PHE A 35 29.35 14.53 8.36
C PHE A 35 29.39 15.67 7.33
N LEU A 36 28.46 16.63 7.42
CA LEU A 36 28.43 17.78 6.52
C LEU A 36 29.75 18.60 6.61
N TRP A 37 30.22 18.82 7.81
CA TRP A 37 31.45 19.57 8.02
C TRP A 37 32.71 18.80 7.57
N LEU A 38 32.74 17.45 7.77
CA LEU A 38 33.93 16.63 7.48
C LEU A 38 34.00 16.17 6.02
N PHE A 39 32.88 15.82 5.44
CA PHE A 39 32.79 15.11 4.14
C PHE A 39 32.04 15.89 3.05
N GLY A 40 31.41 17.01 3.41
CA GLY A 40 30.69 17.86 2.50
C GLY A 40 29.27 17.35 2.17
N PRO A 41 28.50 18.12 1.36
CA PRO A 41 27.05 17.90 1.19
C PRO A 41 26.73 16.61 0.41
N TYR A 42 27.54 16.23 -0.58
CA TYR A 42 27.27 15.03 -1.39
C TYR A 42 27.26 13.74 -0.54
N ILE A 43 28.29 13.53 0.29
CA ILE A 43 28.38 12.34 1.15
C ILE A 43 27.28 12.39 2.24
N THR A 44 27.07 13.55 2.83
CA THR A 44 26.01 13.74 3.84
C THR A 44 24.64 13.49 3.25
N GLY A 45 24.39 13.88 1.99
CA GLY A 45 23.15 13.58 1.29
C GLY A 45 22.89 12.08 1.17
N TRP A 46 23.90 11.31 0.80
CA TRP A 46 23.78 9.83 0.78
C TRP A 46 23.53 9.24 2.17
N VAL A 47 24.17 9.77 3.20
CA VAL A 47 23.91 9.33 4.59
C VAL A 47 22.48 9.61 4.97
N LEU A 48 21.95 10.81 4.74
CA LEU A 48 20.55 11.18 5.00
C LEU A 48 19.56 10.27 4.25
N VAL A 49 19.82 9.96 2.99
CA VAL A 49 18.99 9.03 2.20
C VAL A 49 18.99 7.64 2.82
N LEU A 50 20.14 7.11 3.20
CA LEU A 50 20.25 5.79 3.83
C LEU A 50 19.58 5.75 5.20
N GLU A 51 19.73 6.81 6.01
CA GLU A 51 19.04 6.95 7.29
C GLU A 51 17.52 7.03 7.11
N PHE A 52 17.07 7.75 6.08
CA PHE A 52 15.65 7.82 5.75
C PHE A 52 15.10 6.45 5.31
N ILE A 53 15.79 5.73 4.43
CA ILE A 53 15.46 4.35 4.05
C ILE A 53 15.42 3.44 5.30
N PHE A 54 16.36 3.62 6.24
CA PHE A 54 16.31 2.89 7.50
C PHE A 54 15.03 3.19 8.29
N THR A 55 14.55 4.44 8.34
CA THR A 55 13.28 4.76 9.01
C THR A 55 12.08 4.06 8.35
N LEU A 56 12.06 3.98 7.01
CA LEU A 56 11.05 3.27 6.24
C LEU A 56 11.11 1.75 6.50
N ALA A 57 12.30 1.17 6.47
CA ALA A 57 12.51 -0.25 6.75
C ALA A 57 12.10 -0.63 8.20
N MET A 58 12.18 0.32 9.13
CA MET A 58 11.79 0.14 10.53
C MET A 58 10.37 0.61 10.85
N ALA A 59 9.49 0.76 9.87
CA ALA A 59 8.11 1.22 10.03
C ALA A 59 7.30 0.43 11.08
N LEU A 60 7.58 -0.86 11.25
CA LEU A 60 6.99 -1.69 12.31
C LEU A 60 7.43 -1.31 13.74
N LYS A 61 8.50 -0.55 13.91
CA LYS A 61 9.01 -0.11 15.21
C LYS A 61 8.56 1.29 15.57
N CYS A 62 8.46 2.14 14.57
CA CYS A 62 7.98 3.51 14.68
C CYS A 62 7.44 3.95 13.33
N TYR A 63 6.26 4.57 13.31
CA TYR A 63 5.70 5.10 12.07
C TYR A 63 6.66 6.13 11.45
N PRO A 64 7.07 5.99 10.18
CA PRO A 64 8.19 6.72 9.57
C PRO A 64 8.04 8.25 9.54
N LEU A 65 6.81 8.75 9.61
CA LEU A 65 6.53 10.20 9.65
C LEU A 65 7.34 10.92 10.72
N LEU A 66 7.46 10.33 11.92
CA LEU A 66 8.12 11.00 13.03
C LEU A 66 9.65 11.01 12.87
N PRO A 67 10.35 9.85 12.78
CA PRO A 67 11.80 9.84 12.62
C PRO A 67 12.25 10.42 11.26
N GLY A 68 11.55 10.10 10.17
CA GLY A 68 11.84 10.66 8.85
C GLY A 68 11.60 12.16 8.80
N GLY A 69 10.55 12.65 9.47
CA GLY A 69 10.28 14.09 9.60
C GLY A 69 11.37 14.84 10.36
N LEU A 70 11.94 14.23 11.40
CA LEU A 70 13.10 14.81 12.10
C LEU A 70 14.33 14.94 11.19
N LEU A 71 14.63 13.92 10.38
CA LEU A 71 15.71 13.97 9.39
C LEU A 71 15.46 15.03 8.32
N ALA A 72 14.21 15.14 7.83
CA ALA A 72 13.83 16.17 6.87
C ALA A 72 13.95 17.61 7.44
N MET A 73 13.53 17.80 8.69
CA MET A 73 13.72 19.09 9.40
C MET A 73 15.20 19.40 9.58
N GLU A 74 15.99 18.42 9.98
CA GLU A 74 17.45 18.57 10.11
C GLU A 74 18.08 18.96 8.78
N ALA A 75 17.71 18.28 7.67
CA ALA A 75 18.25 18.59 6.34
C ALA A 75 18.02 20.05 5.94
N LEU A 76 16.85 20.62 6.27
CA LEU A 76 16.56 22.04 6.08
C LEU A 76 17.43 22.93 6.99
N LEU A 77 17.57 22.56 8.27
CA LEU A 77 18.29 23.38 9.25
C LEU A 77 19.79 23.44 9.00
N ILE A 78 20.38 22.36 8.50
CA ILE A 78 21.82 22.29 8.18
C ILE A 78 22.13 22.73 6.74
N GLY A 79 21.13 23.13 5.95
CA GLY A 79 21.30 23.66 4.60
C GLY A 79 21.57 22.59 3.54
N MET A 80 21.12 21.36 3.74
CA MET A 80 21.20 20.28 2.73
C MET A 80 20.16 20.47 1.61
N THR A 81 19.06 21.19 1.91
CA THR A 81 18.07 21.65 0.95
C THR A 81 17.49 22.98 1.42
N SER A 82 16.81 23.70 0.53
CA SER A 82 16.18 24.99 0.81
C SER A 82 14.68 24.88 1.02
N PRO A 83 14.05 25.80 1.77
CA PRO A 83 12.59 25.87 1.86
C PRO A 83 11.91 26.03 0.49
N GLU A 84 12.56 26.77 -0.42
CA GLU A 84 12.09 27.01 -1.78
C GLU A 84 12.10 25.74 -2.62
N ALA A 85 13.14 24.92 -2.52
CA ALA A 85 13.24 23.64 -3.20
C ALA A 85 12.17 22.67 -2.69
N LEU A 86 12.00 22.55 -1.38
CA LEU A 86 10.92 21.75 -0.79
C LEU A 86 9.54 22.21 -1.26
N TYR A 87 9.30 23.53 -1.25
CA TYR A 87 8.03 24.08 -1.71
C TYR A 87 7.75 23.77 -3.18
N LYS A 88 8.78 23.85 -4.03
CA LYS A 88 8.69 23.49 -5.44
C LYS A 88 8.34 22.00 -5.61
N GLU A 89 8.97 21.08 -4.87
CA GLU A 89 8.65 19.64 -4.89
C GLU A 89 7.20 19.40 -4.50
N VAL A 90 6.72 20.05 -3.42
CA VAL A 90 5.33 19.92 -2.97
C VAL A 90 4.34 20.43 -4.02
N LEU A 91 4.63 21.57 -4.65
CA LEU A 91 3.76 22.14 -5.71
C LEU A 91 3.71 21.25 -6.94
N THR A 92 4.85 20.73 -7.38
CA THR A 92 4.93 19.82 -8.54
C THR A 92 4.09 18.57 -8.31
N ASN A 93 4.08 18.06 -7.07
CA ASN A 93 3.38 16.83 -6.69
C ASN A 93 2.03 17.08 -6.01
N PHE A 94 1.49 18.29 -6.08
CA PHE A 94 0.21 18.66 -5.45
C PHE A 94 -0.97 17.79 -5.88
N PRO A 95 -1.11 17.35 -7.16
CA PRO A 95 -2.16 16.43 -7.55
C PRO A 95 -2.14 15.10 -6.79
N VAL A 96 -0.96 14.57 -6.46
CA VAL A 96 -0.81 13.34 -5.66
C VAL A 96 -1.30 13.56 -4.21
N ILE A 97 -1.02 14.73 -3.65
CA ILE A 97 -1.52 15.12 -2.32
C ILE A 97 -3.05 15.17 -2.32
N LEU A 98 -3.65 15.80 -3.34
CA LEU A 98 -5.12 15.88 -3.49
C LEU A 98 -5.75 14.50 -3.69
N LEU A 99 -5.10 13.63 -4.49
CA LEU A 99 -5.55 12.24 -4.65
C LEU A 99 -5.61 11.54 -3.28
N LEU A 100 -4.52 11.55 -2.53
CA LEU A 100 -4.46 10.87 -1.24
C LEU A 100 -5.50 11.42 -0.26
N MET A 101 -5.67 12.74 -0.21
CA MET A 101 -6.63 13.35 0.70
C MET A 101 -8.08 13.02 0.31
N PHE A 102 -8.48 13.26 -0.93
CA PHE A 102 -9.89 13.19 -1.30
C PHE A 102 -10.31 11.81 -1.80
N MET A 103 -9.43 11.08 -2.50
CA MET A 103 -9.80 9.76 -2.99
C MET A 103 -9.92 8.77 -1.83
N VAL A 104 -8.92 8.70 -0.93
CA VAL A 104 -8.97 7.82 0.24
C VAL A 104 -10.17 8.17 1.13
N ALA A 105 -10.42 9.47 1.39
CA ALA A 105 -11.59 9.91 2.13
C ALA A 105 -12.91 9.58 1.41
N GLY A 106 -12.96 9.68 0.07
CA GLY A 106 -14.14 9.32 -0.73
C GLY A 106 -14.47 7.84 -0.64
N ILE A 107 -13.45 7.01 -0.72
CA ILE A 107 -13.60 5.55 -0.66
C ILE A 107 -14.03 5.09 0.74
N TYR A 108 -13.64 5.79 1.80
CA TYR A 108 -14.13 5.53 3.16
C TYR A 108 -15.68 5.43 3.21
N PHE A 109 -16.39 6.29 2.49
CA PHE A 109 -17.85 6.26 2.40
C PHE A 109 -18.43 5.14 1.54
N MET A 110 -17.59 4.42 0.78
CA MET A 110 -17.99 3.25 -0.02
C MET A 110 -17.78 1.92 0.73
N LYS A 111 -17.30 1.97 1.96
CA LYS A 111 -16.91 0.81 2.77
C LYS A 111 -18.00 -0.26 2.88
N ASP A 112 -19.28 0.13 3.05
CA ASP A 112 -20.36 -0.83 3.21
C ASP A 112 -20.63 -1.65 1.94
N LEU A 113 -20.50 -1.03 0.76
CA LEU A 113 -20.60 -1.71 -0.52
C LEU A 113 -19.46 -2.73 -0.70
N LEU A 114 -18.24 -2.31 -0.38
CA LEU A 114 -17.06 -3.15 -0.48
C LEU A 114 -17.12 -4.32 0.51
N LEU A 115 -17.52 -4.07 1.76
CA LEU A 115 -17.76 -5.10 2.78
C LEU A 115 -18.78 -6.13 2.31
N LEU A 116 -19.91 -5.66 1.72
CA LEU A 116 -20.92 -6.54 1.17
C LEU A 116 -20.38 -7.40 0.03
N THR A 117 -19.58 -6.82 -0.86
CA THR A 117 -18.97 -7.51 -2.01
C THR A 117 -18.07 -8.65 -1.55
N PHE A 118 -17.10 -8.37 -0.67
CA PHE A 118 -16.20 -9.40 -0.17
C PHE A 118 -16.89 -10.45 0.70
N THR A 119 -17.87 -10.05 1.52
CA THR A 119 -18.68 -10.99 2.32
C THR A 119 -19.45 -11.96 1.44
N LYS A 120 -20.14 -11.47 0.41
CA LYS A 120 -20.86 -12.32 -0.55
C LYS A 120 -19.92 -13.25 -1.30
N LEU A 121 -18.74 -12.79 -1.66
CA LEU A 121 -17.74 -13.60 -2.36
C LEU A 121 -17.27 -14.77 -1.47
N ILE A 122 -16.90 -14.51 -0.22
CA ILE A 122 -16.39 -15.53 0.71
C ILE A 122 -17.45 -16.60 1.01
N LEU A 123 -18.69 -16.20 1.22
CA LEU A 123 -19.77 -17.13 1.55
C LEU A 123 -20.38 -17.81 0.31
N GLY A 124 -20.43 -17.12 -0.83
CA GLY A 124 -21.02 -17.62 -2.07
C GLY A 124 -20.17 -18.66 -2.80
N VAL A 125 -18.85 -18.55 -2.74
CA VAL A 125 -17.93 -19.44 -3.46
C VAL A 125 -17.45 -20.58 -2.54
N ARG A 126 -17.77 -21.82 -2.92
CA ARG A 126 -17.42 -23.02 -2.13
C ARG A 126 -16.06 -23.62 -2.47
N SER A 127 -15.61 -23.49 -3.70
CA SER A 127 -14.30 -23.97 -4.13
C SER A 127 -13.19 -23.06 -3.62
N LYS A 128 -12.22 -23.60 -2.86
CA LYS A 128 -11.09 -22.81 -2.32
C LYS A 128 -10.29 -22.10 -3.42
N SER A 129 -9.98 -22.83 -4.50
CA SER A 129 -9.19 -22.28 -5.60
C SER A 129 -9.95 -21.21 -6.39
N LEU A 130 -11.26 -21.41 -6.61
CA LEU A 130 -12.09 -20.41 -7.25
C LEU A 130 -12.28 -19.18 -6.33
N LEU A 131 -12.42 -19.40 -5.03
CA LEU A 131 -12.53 -18.32 -4.05
C LEU A 131 -11.25 -17.49 -4.00
N GLY A 132 -10.08 -18.09 -3.89
CA GLY A 132 -8.79 -17.40 -3.92
C GLY A 132 -8.62 -16.59 -5.21
N LEU A 133 -8.92 -17.21 -6.37
CA LEU A 133 -8.86 -16.54 -7.67
C LEU A 133 -9.80 -15.34 -7.75
N MET A 134 -11.08 -15.53 -7.42
CA MET A 134 -12.09 -14.47 -7.48
C MET A 134 -11.79 -13.35 -6.47
N PHE A 135 -11.27 -13.71 -5.29
CA PHE A 135 -10.90 -12.75 -4.26
C PHE A 135 -9.72 -11.86 -4.72
N SER A 136 -8.67 -12.47 -5.29
CA SER A 136 -7.55 -11.77 -5.88
C SER A 136 -7.97 -10.91 -7.07
N LEU A 137 -8.83 -11.43 -7.96
CA LEU A 137 -9.33 -10.70 -9.12
C LEU A 137 -10.19 -9.49 -8.72
N VAL A 138 -11.12 -9.67 -7.76
CA VAL A 138 -11.97 -8.57 -7.27
C VAL A 138 -11.09 -7.52 -6.57
N ALA A 139 -10.11 -7.94 -5.77
CA ALA A 139 -9.17 -7.02 -5.16
C ALA A 139 -8.36 -6.24 -6.23
N ALA A 140 -7.94 -6.90 -7.31
CA ALA A 140 -7.23 -6.26 -8.43
C ALA A 140 -8.12 -5.25 -9.15
N VAL A 141 -9.34 -5.64 -9.53
CA VAL A 141 -10.29 -4.72 -10.21
C VAL A 141 -10.61 -3.52 -9.32
N LEU A 142 -10.87 -3.74 -8.04
CA LEU A 142 -11.14 -2.64 -7.12
C LEU A 142 -9.92 -1.73 -6.95
N SER A 143 -8.73 -2.29 -6.78
CA SER A 143 -7.50 -1.51 -6.60
C SER A 143 -7.08 -0.73 -7.84
N ALA A 144 -7.51 -1.13 -9.02
CA ALA A 144 -7.30 -0.34 -10.24
C ALA A 144 -8.06 0.99 -10.25
N PHE A 145 -9.12 1.13 -9.47
CA PHE A 145 -9.94 2.36 -9.39
C PHE A 145 -10.00 2.96 -7.99
N LEU A 146 -9.65 2.16 -6.99
CA LEU A 146 -9.61 2.53 -5.60
C LEU A 146 -8.19 2.26 -5.10
N ASP A 147 -7.66 3.12 -4.27
CA ASP A 147 -6.33 2.92 -3.69
C ASP A 147 -6.16 1.55 -3.00
N ALA A 148 -4.99 0.94 -3.17
CA ALA A 148 -4.66 -0.39 -2.65
C ALA A 148 -4.80 -0.49 -1.11
N LEU A 149 -4.46 0.57 -0.38
CA LEU A 149 -4.61 0.63 1.08
C LEU A 149 -6.08 0.49 1.49
N THR A 150 -6.97 1.19 0.81
CA THR A 150 -8.40 1.17 1.11
C THR A 150 -9.03 -0.19 0.83
N VAL A 151 -8.71 -0.80 -0.30
CA VAL A 151 -9.18 -2.16 -0.61
C VAL A 151 -8.69 -3.14 0.46
N THR A 152 -7.43 -3.03 0.87
CA THR A 152 -6.84 -3.85 1.94
C THR A 152 -7.51 -3.59 3.28
N ALA A 153 -7.84 -2.34 3.63
CA ALA A 153 -8.57 -2.01 4.86
C ALA A 153 -9.94 -2.71 4.93
N VAL A 154 -10.65 -2.76 3.81
CA VAL A 154 -11.93 -3.48 3.72
C VAL A 154 -11.75 -4.98 3.88
N ILE A 155 -10.76 -5.57 3.20
CA ILE A 155 -10.42 -6.99 3.32
C ILE A 155 -10.09 -7.35 4.78
N ILE A 156 -9.29 -6.53 5.45
CA ILE A 156 -8.97 -6.66 6.89
C ILE A 156 -10.25 -6.58 7.72
N SER A 157 -11.12 -5.61 7.45
CA SER A 157 -12.37 -5.41 8.20
C SER A 157 -13.30 -6.61 8.09
N VAL A 158 -13.42 -7.22 6.90
CA VAL A 158 -14.18 -8.47 6.68
C VAL A 158 -13.57 -9.62 7.48
N ALA A 159 -12.25 -9.78 7.43
CA ALA A 159 -11.55 -10.85 8.14
C ALA A 159 -11.66 -10.71 9.67
N VAL A 160 -11.52 -9.48 10.21
CA VAL A 160 -11.72 -9.17 11.64
C VAL A 160 -13.15 -9.47 12.05
N GLY A 161 -14.13 -9.03 11.26
CA GLY A 161 -15.54 -9.28 11.50
C GLY A 161 -15.85 -10.78 11.55
N PHE A 162 -15.39 -11.54 10.57
CA PHE A 162 -15.60 -12.99 10.51
C PHE A 162 -14.91 -13.72 11.66
N TYR A 163 -13.66 -13.35 11.97
CA TYR A 163 -12.94 -13.92 13.10
C TYR A 163 -13.67 -13.66 14.43
N GLY A 164 -14.13 -12.41 14.64
CA GLY A 164 -14.86 -12.00 15.83
C GLY A 164 -16.21 -12.73 16.00
N VAL A 165 -16.99 -12.88 14.92
CA VAL A 165 -18.27 -13.63 14.92
C VAL A 165 -18.03 -15.08 15.31
N TYR A 166 -17.09 -15.75 14.64
CA TYR A 166 -16.80 -17.16 14.97
C TYR A 166 -16.30 -17.33 16.40
N HIS A 167 -15.35 -16.50 16.84
CA HIS A 167 -14.82 -16.57 18.20
C HIS A 167 -15.89 -16.36 19.26
N LYS A 168 -16.80 -15.42 19.05
CA LYS A 168 -17.91 -15.14 19.97
C LYS A 168 -18.89 -16.33 20.09
N VAL A 169 -19.24 -16.96 18.97
CA VAL A 169 -20.13 -18.13 18.96
C VAL A 169 -19.45 -19.35 19.57
N ALA A 170 -18.17 -19.58 19.23
CA ALA A 170 -17.38 -20.68 19.77
C ALA A 170 -17.19 -20.57 21.29
N SER A 171 -16.95 -19.35 21.81
CA SER A 171 -16.81 -19.09 23.25
C SER A 171 -18.15 -19.21 24.02
N ALA A 172 -19.26 -18.85 23.38
CA ALA A 172 -20.60 -18.99 24.00
C ALA A 172 -21.05 -20.44 24.11
N GLY A 173 -20.60 -21.32 23.20
CA GLY A 173 -20.89 -22.76 23.25
C GLY A 173 -20.02 -23.55 24.26
N ALA A 174 -18.91 -22.98 24.70
CA ALA A 174 -18.00 -23.59 25.67
C ALA A 174 -18.37 -23.35 27.15
N GLY A 175 -19.41 -22.60 27.44
CA GLY A 175 -19.82 -22.24 28.79
C GLY A 175 -21.14 -22.85 29.14
N THR A 176 -21.19 -23.99 29.91
CA THR A 176 -22.07 -24.20 31.06
C THR A 176 -22.04 -25.59 31.67
N ASP A 177 -21.12 -26.51 31.39
CA ASP A 177 -21.17 -27.84 32.02
C ASP A 177 -19.89 -28.33 32.70
N SER A 178 -19.04 -27.44 33.21
CA SER A 178 -17.96 -27.88 34.10
C SER A 178 -18.07 -27.21 35.46
N GLN A 179 -18.45 -27.99 36.48
CA GLN A 179 -18.41 -27.61 37.91
C GLN A 179 -17.00 -27.29 38.43
N ASP A 180 -15.96 -27.32 37.59
CA ASP A 180 -14.54 -27.23 38.00
C ASP A 180 -13.76 -26.10 37.33
N GLY A 181 -14.41 -25.04 36.84
CA GLY A 181 -13.74 -23.76 36.52
C GLY A 181 -12.58 -23.77 35.52
N THR A 182 -12.22 -24.89 34.93
CA THR A 182 -11.23 -24.99 33.86
C THR A 182 -11.93 -24.94 32.49
N PRO A 183 -11.56 -24.02 31.59
CA PRO A 183 -12.10 -24.04 30.23
C PRO A 183 -11.63 -25.31 29.52
N VAL A 184 -12.50 -26.29 29.36
CA VAL A 184 -12.24 -27.44 28.49
C VAL A 184 -12.32 -26.93 27.06
N GLU A 185 -11.20 -26.50 26.52
CA GLU A 185 -11.09 -26.26 25.07
C GLU A 185 -11.30 -27.59 24.36
N ASP A 186 -12.47 -27.77 23.73
CA ASP A 186 -12.74 -28.93 22.87
C ASP A 186 -11.65 -29.02 21.81
N PRO A 187 -10.89 -30.13 21.70
CA PRO A 187 -9.84 -30.32 20.71
C PRO A 187 -10.32 -30.06 19.26
N LEU A 188 -11.57 -30.38 18.94
CA LEU A 188 -12.21 -30.09 17.64
C LEU A 188 -12.37 -28.59 17.39
N HIS A 189 -12.67 -27.82 18.41
CA HIS A 189 -12.77 -26.36 18.32
C HIS A 189 -11.41 -25.71 18.00
N ARG A 190 -10.35 -26.23 18.60
CA ARG A 190 -8.98 -25.77 18.39
C ARG A 190 -8.49 -26.07 16.97
N GLU A 191 -8.80 -27.25 16.44
CA GLU A 191 -8.45 -27.65 15.08
C GLU A 191 -9.17 -26.76 14.03
N HIS A 192 -10.47 -26.58 14.17
CA HIS A 192 -11.25 -25.70 13.28
C HIS A 192 -10.77 -24.24 13.34
N LEU A 193 -10.34 -23.75 14.51
CA LEU A 193 -9.79 -22.40 14.64
C LEU A 193 -8.46 -22.25 13.93
N GLU A 194 -7.56 -23.25 13.99
CA GLU A 194 -6.28 -23.20 13.27
C GLU A 194 -6.48 -23.29 11.75
N GLU A 195 -7.39 -24.14 11.28
CA GLU A 195 -7.78 -24.19 9.86
C GLU A 195 -8.38 -22.87 9.40
N PHE A 196 -9.24 -22.25 10.21
CA PHE A 196 -9.84 -20.95 9.90
C PHE A 196 -8.81 -19.83 9.85
N ARG A 197 -7.86 -19.80 10.77
CA ARG A 197 -6.71 -18.89 10.74
C ARG A 197 -5.88 -19.05 9.48
N ALA A 198 -5.59 -20.28 9.09
CA ALA A 198 -4.84 -20.59 7.88
C ALA A 198 -5.62 -20.14 6.62
N PHE A 199 -6.93 -20.37 6.59
CA PHE A 199 -7.81 -19.93 5.52
C PHE A 199 -7.83 -18.38 5.39
N LEU A 200 -8.07 -17.68 6.49
CA LEU A 200 -8.05 -16.22 6.47
C LEU A 200 -6.70 -15.66 6.05
N ARG A 201 -5.62 -16.24 6.51
CA ARG A 201 -4.25 -15.83 6.15
C ARG A 201 -4.00 -15.99 4.65
N SER A 202 -4.41 -17.13 4.06
CA SER A 202 -4.34 -17.38 2.62
C SER A 202 -5.13 -16.32 1.85
N LEU A 203 -6.36 -16.07 2.27
CA LEU A 203 -7.26 -15.11 1.62
C LEU A 203 -6.75 -13.67 1.70
N LEU A 204 -6.25 -13.26 2.87
CA LEU A 204 -5.66 -11.94 3.10
C LEU A 204 -4.43 -11.72 2.19
N MET A 205 -3.57 -12.73 2.04
CA MET A 205 -2.41 -12.64 1.15
C MET A 205 -2.81 -12.57 -0.33
N HIS A 206 -3.79 -13.37 -0.77
CA HIS A 206 -4.33 -13.26 -2.13
C HIS A 206 -4.97 -11.91 -2.41
N GLY A 207 -5.68 -11.35 -1.42
CA GLY A 207 -6.24 -10.00 -1.52
C GLY A 207 -5.15 -8.94 -1.63
N ALA A 208 -4.14 -8.97 -0.75
CA ALA A 208 -3.05 -8.01 -0.77
C ALA A 208 -2.21 -8.08 -2.07
N VAL A 209 -1.93 -9.29 -2.58
CA VAL A 209 -1.29 -9.44 -3.90
C VAL A 209 -2.22 -8.95 -5.02
N GLY A 210 -3.53 -9.24 -4.91
CA GLY A 210 -4.53 -8.74 -5.85
C GLY A 210 -4.52 -7.22 -5.97
N THR A 211 -4.40 -6.50 -4.84
CA THR A 211 -4.30 -5.04 -4.89
C THR A 211 -3.06 -4.55 -5.63
N ALA A 212 -1.92 -5.20 -5.46
CA ALA A 212 -0.70 -4.87 -6.21
C ALA A 212 -0.84 -5.15 -7.72
N LEU A 213 -1.48 -6.28 -8.09
CA LEU A 213 -1.75 -6.64 -9.49
C LEU A 213 -2.66 -5.63 -10.20
N GLY A 214 -3.67 -5.11 -9.51
CA GLY A 214 -4.57 -4.10 -10.06
C GLY A 214 -4.01 -2.69 -9.97
N GLY A 215 -3.34 -2.39 -8.86
CA GLY A 215 -2.77 -1.08 -8.59
C GLY A 215 -1.80 -0.60 -9.66
N VAL A 216 -0.96 -1.48 -10.20
CA VAL A 216 -0.01 -1.14 -11.27
C VAL A 216 -0.66 -0.78 -12.61
N CYS A 217 -1.94 -1.15 -12.81
CA CYS A 217 -2.60 -1.01 -14.11
C CYS A 217 -3.06 0.41 -14.42
N THR A 218 -3.36 1.23 -13.41
CA THR A 218 -3.95 2.56 -13.59
C THR A 218 -3.25 3.61 -12.74
N LEU A 219 -3.39 4.86 -13.13
CA LEU A 219 -2.75 5.96 -12.42
C LEU A 219 -3.28 6.22 -11.00
N VAL A 220 -4.49 5.75 -10.68
CA VAL A 220 -5.10 5.94 -9.34
C VAL A 220 -4.89 4.75 -8.41
N GLY A 221 -4.45 3.61 -8.95
CA GLY A 221 -4.30 2.39 -8.17
C GLY A 221 -3.21 2.45 -7.09
N GLU A 222 -2.18 3.25 -7.35
CA GLU A 222 -1.06 3.50 -6.42
C GLU A 222 -0.58 4.96 -6.55
N PRO A 223 -0.17 5.63 -5.46
CA PRO A 223 0.22 7.04 -5.50
C PRO A 223 1.40 7.34 -6.44
N GLN A 224 2.38 6.45 -6.53
CA GLN A 224 3.53 6.61 -7.43
C GLN A 224 3.14 6.61 -8.91
N ASN A 225 2.06 5.93 -9.27
CA ASN A 225 1.58 5.91 -10.66
C ASN A 225 1.12 7.30 -11.09
N LEU A 226 0.37 7.98 -10.21
CA LEU A 226 -0.09 9.36 -10.49
C LEU A 226 1.08 10.32 -10.58
N LEU A 227 2.09 10.16 -9.72
CA LEU A 227 3.30 10.96 -9.76
C LEU A 227 4.04 10.78 -11.09
N ILE A 228 4.27 9.54 -11.51
CA ILE A 228 4.92 9.23 -12.80
C ILE A 228 4.08 9.75 -13.97
N ALA A 229 2.76 9.53 -13.94
CA ALA A 229 1.85 10.02 -14.97
C ALA A 229 1.87 11.56 -15.05
N GLY A 230 1.88 12.25 -13.91
CA GLY A 230 1.98 13.72 -13.85
C GLY A 230 3.28 14.25 -14.46
N VAL A 231 4.43 13.63 -14.16
CA VAL A 231 5.74 14.00 -14.73
C VAL A 231 5.79 13.67 -16.23
N ALA A 232 5.18 12.56 -16.63
CA ALA A 232 5.12 12.13 -18.04
C ALA A 232 4.06 12.88 -18.86
N GLY A 233 3.07 13.51 -18.20
CA GLY A 233 1.94 14.17 -18.86
C GLY A 233 0.91 13.18 -19.42
N TRP A 234 0.78 11.99 -18.82
CA TRP A 234 -0.16 10.95 -19.25
C TRP A 234 -1.52 11.09 -18.55
N ASP A 235 -2.59 10.95 -19.33
CA ASP A 235 -3.94 10.83 -18.79
C ASP A 235 -4.25 9.40 -18.31
N PHE A 236 -5.46 9.18 -17.78
CA PHE A 236 -5.88 7.88 -17.23
C PHE A 236 -5.85 6.76 -18.28
N ILE A 237 -6.36 7.02 -19.47
CA ILE A 237 -6.45 6.01 -20.53
C ILE A 237 -5.08 5.77 -21.15
N GLU A 238 -4.32 6.83 -21.40
CA GLU A 238 -2.96 6.76 -21.92
C GLU A 238 -2.06 5.95 -20.98
N PHE A 239 -2.09 6.25 -19.68
CA PHE A 239 -1.37 5.47 -18.67
C PHE A 239 -1.72 3.98 -18.73
N PHE A 240 -3.02 3.65 -18.73
CA PHE A 240 -3.46 2.26 -18.82
C PHE A 240 -2.94 1.55 -20.07
N VAL A 241 -3.04 2.19 -21.22
CA VAL A 241 -2.58 1.61 -22.51
C VAL A 241 -1.07 1.40 -22.51
N LEU A 242 -0.30 2.35 -21.98
CA LEU A 242 1.16 2.26 -21.91
C LEU A 242 1.64 1.20 -20.91
N MET A 243 0.93 1.03 -19.80
CA MET A 243 1.26 0.00 -18.80
C MET A 243 0.79 -1.40 -19.22
N ALA A 244 -0.26 -1.53 -20.04
CA ALA A 244 -0.89 -2.79 -20.39
C ALA A 244 0.05 -3.88 -20.94
N PRO A 245 1.06 -3.57 -21.79
CA PRO A 245 1.99 -4.59 -22.30
C PRO A 245 2.75 -5.32 -21.16
N VAL A 246 2.99 -4.67 -20.03
CA VAL A 246 3.65 -5.26 -18.86
C VAL A 246 2.63 -5.75 -17.85
N SER A 247 1.66 -4.90 -17.48
CA SER A 247 0.74 -5.19 -16.38
C SER A 247 -0.25 -6.30 -16.69
N MET A 248 -0.75 -6.45 -17.91
CA MET A 248 -1.72 -7.50 -18.24
C MET A 248 -1.13 -8.91 -18.22
N PRO A 249 0.04 -9.20 -18.83
CA PRO A 249 0.70 -10.50 -18.69
C PRO A 249 1.01 -10.83 -17.22
N VAL A 250 1.45 -9.85 -16.43
CA VAL A 250 1.72 -10.03 -15.00
C VAL A 250 0.44 -10.32 -14.22
N LEU A 251 -0.67 -9.62 -14.51
CA LEU A 251 -1.97 -9.90 -13.90
C LEU A 251 -2.40 -11.36 -14.14
N VAL A 252 -2.31 -11.82 -15.39
CA VAL A 252 -2.64 -13.22 -15.74
C VAL A 252 -1.72 -14.19 -15.00
N ALA A 253 -0.40 -13.96 -15.00
CA ALA A 253 0.57 -14.80 -14.34
C ALA A 253 0.36 -14.83 -12.81
N GLY A 254 0.04 -13.70 -12.19
CA GLY A 254 -0.28 -13.59 -10.77
C GLY A 254 -1.55 -14.37 -10.39
N LEU A 255 -2.61 -14.27 -11.19
CA LEU A 255 -3.85 -15.03 -11.00
C LEU A 255 -3.63 -16.54 -11.20
N LEU A 256 -2.81 -16.95 -12.17
CA LEU A 256 -2.42 -18.36 -12.33
C LEU A 256 -1.59 -18.85 -11.14
N THR A 257 -0.69 -18.04 -10.61
CA THR A 257 0.07 -18.33 -9.39
C THR A 257 -0.87 -18.55 -8.21
N CYS A 258 -1.89 -17.69 -8.03
CA CYS A 258 -2.93 -17.90 -7.02
C CYS A 258 -3.59 -19.29 -7.15
N LEU A 259 -4.02 -19.66 -8.36
CA LEU A 259 -4.63 -20.96 -8.62
C LEU A 259 -3.69 -22.15 -8.30
N ILE A 260 -2.42 -22.03 -8.66
CA ILE A 260 -1.41 -23.06 -8.39
C ILE A 260 -1.20 -23.20 -6.88
N LEU A 261 -1.02 -22.11 -6.16
CA LEU A 261 -0.81 -22.10 -4.72
C LEU A 261 -2.02 -22.68 -3.96
N GLU A 262 -3.24 -22.32 -4.35
CA GLU A 262 -4.45 -22.86 -3.74
C GLU A 262 -4.64 -24.38 -4.01
N LYS A 263 -4.23 -24.87 -5.18
CA LYS A 263 -4.31 -26.29 -5.51
C LYS A 263 -3.24 -27.10 -4.80
N THR A 264 -2.00 -26.61 -4.78
CA THR A 264 -0.84 -27.35 -4.24
C THR A 264 -0.74 -27.25 -2.72
N GLY A 265 -1.22 -26.16 -2.12
CA GLY A 265 -1.06 -25.88 -0.70
C GLY A 265 0.36 -25.43 -0.32
N TRP A 266 1.21 -25.08 -1.29
CA TRP A 266 2.58 -24.64 -1.04
C TRP A 266 2.62 -23.28 -0.35
N PHE A 267 3.70 -22.99 0.34
CA PHE A 267 3.95 -21.71 1.04
C PHE A 267 2.89 -21.30 2.07
N GLY A 268 2.07 -22.28 2.55
CA GLY A 268 1.04 -22.03 3.56
C GLY A 268 -0.32 -21.62 3.00
N TYR A 269 -0.54 -21.82 1.70
CA TYR A 269 -1.83 -21.66 1.03
C TYR A 269 -2.68 -22.93 1.03
N GLY A 270 -3.84 -22.89 0.44
CA GLY A 270 -4.69 -24.06 0.19
C GLY A 270 -5.58 -24.50 1.35
N ALA A 271 -5.66 -23.75 2.44
CA ALA A 271 -6.58 -24.02 3.54
C ALA A 271 -8.04 -23.82 3.10
N ARG A 272 -8.94 -24.62 3.66
CA ARG A 272 -10.38 -24.51 3.39
C ARG A 272 -11.10 -23.81 4.54
N LEU A 273 -12.18 -23.12 4.24
CA LEU A 273 -13.10 -22.64 5.27
C LEU A 273 -13.81 -23.85 5.89
N PRO A 274 -13.63 -24.14 7.20
CA PRO A 274 -14.26 -25.29 7.85
C PRO A 274 -15.78 -25.20 7.76
N ARG A 275 -16.47 -26.31 7.57
CA ARG A 275 -17.93 -26.33 7.44
C ARG A 275 -18.68 -25.70 8.63
N PRO A 276 -18.31 -26.01 9.88
CA PRO A 276 -18.97 -25.39 11.06
C PRO A 276 -18.77 -23.88 11.07
N VAL A 277 -17.57 -23.38 10.75
CA VAL A 277 -17.29 -21.94 10.66
C VAL A 277 -18.14 -21.28 9.58
N ARG A 278 -18.21 -21.90 8.40
CA ARG A 278 -19.03 -21.42 7.29
C ARG A 278 -20.50 -21.26 7.71
N HIS A 279 -21.06 -22.25 8.39
CA HIS A 279 -22.47 -22.23 8.81
C HIS A 279 -22.76 -21.04 9.75
N VAL A 280 -21.90 -20.85 10.76
CA VAL A 280 -21.99 -19.69 11.68
C VAL A 280 -21.94 -18.37 10.93
N LEU A 281 -21.04 -18.25 9.96
CA LEU A 281 -20.88 -17.01 9.18
C LEU A 281 -22.06 -16.77 8.21
N GLU A 282 -22.62 -17.82 7.60
CA GLU A 282 -23.79 -17.75 6.73
C GLU A 282 -25.04 -17.34 7.52
N GLU A 283 -25.27 -17.91 8.70
CA GLU A 283 -26.36 -17.52 9.58
C GLU A 283 -26.27 -16.05 10.01
N PHE A 284 -25.07 -15.63 10.43
CA PHE A 284 -24.83 -14.25 10.81
C PHE A 284 -25.09 -13.28 9.64
N ALA A 285 -24.52 -13.57 8.46
CA ALA A 285 -24.69 -12.73 7.27
C ALA A 285 -26.16 -12.65 6.82
N THR A 286 -26.89 -13.76 6.91
CA THR A 286 -28.33 -13.81 6.59
C THR A 286 -29.13 -12.97 7.58
N ALA A 287 -28.87 -13.11 8.88
CA ALA A 287 -29.51 -12.31 9.91
C ALA A 287 -29.25 -10.80 9.74
N GLU A 288 -28.02 -10.41 9.42
CA GLU A 288 -27.67 -9.02 9.11
C GLU A 288 -28.38 -8.50 7.84
N GLN A 289 -28.47 -9.33 6.81
CA GLN A 289 -29.13 -8.96 5.57
C GLN A 289 -30.64 -8.73 5.75
N LEU A 290 -31.30 -9.57 6.58
CA LEU A 290 -32.71 -9.42 6.93
C LEU A 290 -32.99 -8.17 7.78
N LYS A 291 -32.07 -7.75 8.62
CA LYS A 291 -32.17 -6.53 9.44
C LYS A 291 -32.04 -5.24 8.64
N ARG A 292 -31.51 -5.28 7.42
CA ARG A 292 -31.30 -4.08 6.60
C ARG A 292 -32.60 -3.42 6.22
N LYS A 293 -32.80 -2.19 6.71
CA LYS A 293 -33.94 -1.32 6.40
C LYS A 293 -33.78 -0.63 5.03
N ALA A 294 -34.85 -0.06 4.52
CA ALA A 294 -34.85 0.66 3.23
C ALA A 294 -33.76 1.75 3.12
N PRO A 295 -33.47 2.59 4.15
CA PRO A 295 -32.41 3.58 4.06
C PRO A 295 -31.02 2.97 3.84
N GLN A 296 -30.72 1.83 4.47
CA GLN A 296 -29.43 1.14 4.30
C GLN A 296 -29.27 0.53 2.89
N LYS A 297 -30.38 0.06 2.30
CA LYS A 297 -30.38 -0.43 0.91
C LYS A 297 -30.20 0.72 -0.08
N ALA A 298 -30.84 1.87 0.18
CA ALA A 298 -30.65 3.08 -0.60
C ALA A 298 -29.20 3.58 -0.53
N ALA A 299 -28.59 3.56 0.66
CA ALA A 299 -27.19 3.93 0.84
C ALA A 299 -26.22 3.06 0.00
N LEU A 300 -26.45 1.74 -0.06
CA LEU A 300 -25.66 0.85 -0.91
C LEU A 300 -25.85 1.16 -2.40
N MET A 301 -27.05 1.54 -2.82
CA MET A 301 -27.32 1.95 -4.20
C MET A 301 -26.59 3.25 -4.56
N VAL A 302 -26.59 4.23 -3.65
CA VAL A 302 -25.83 5.49 -3.81
C VAL A 302 -24.34 5.20 -3.91
N GLN A 303 -23.78 4.33 -3.05
CA GLN A 303 -22.39 3.92 -3.12
C GLN A 303 -22.04 3.24 -4.45
N ALA A 304 -22.92 2.37 -4.97
CA ALA A 304 -22.72 1.73 -6.27
C ALA A 304 -22.76 2.73 -7.43
N LEU A 305 -23.68 3.70 -7.41
CA LEU A 305 -23.73 4.78 -8.39
C LEU A 305 -22.51 5.69 -8.31
N ALA A 306 -22.03 5.99 -7.10
CA ALA A 306 -20.80 6.76 -6.89
C ALA A 306 -19.57 6.02 -7.42
N ALA A 307 -19.49 4.68 -7.27
CA ALA A 307 -18.44 3.87 -7.86
C ALA A 307 -18.46 3.92 -9.39
N LEU A 308 -19.64 3.85 -10.01
CA LEU A 308 -19.78 3.99 -11.46
C LEU A 308 -19.37 5.39 -11.94
N LEU A 309 -19.77 6.43 -11.20
CA LEU A 309 -19.38 7.82 -11.49
C LEU A 309 -17.87 8.00 -11.37
N LEU A 310 -17.25 7.40 -10.35
CA LEU A 310 -15.80 7.42 -10.16
C LEU A 310 -15.10 6.86 -11.40
N VAL A 311 -15.46 5.63 -11.80
CA VAL A 311 -14.86 4.98 -12.98
C VAL A 311 -15.09 5.80 -14.25
N ALA A 312 -16.31 6.27 -14.48
CA ALA A 312 -16.63 7.10 -15.63
C ALA A 312 -15.89 8.45 -15.60
N GLY A 313 -15.81 9.09 -14.43
CA GLY A 313 -15.09 10.36 -14.24
C GLY A 313 -13.61 10.25 -14.55
N LEU A 314 -12.97 9.17 -14.11
CA LEU A 314 -11.56 8.88 -14.41
C LEU A 314 -11.36 8.57 -15.90
N ALA A 315 -12.18 7.70 -16.47
CA ALA A 315 -12.05 7.30 -17.88
C ALA A 315 -12.32 8.45 -18.87
N LEU A 316 -13.25 9.34 -18.53
CA LEU A 316 -13.60 10.50 -19.36
C LEU A 316 -12.78 11.75 -19.02
N HIS A 317 -11.86 11.66 -18.07
CA HIS A 317 -11.03 12.77 -17.59
C HIS A 317 -11.86 14.02 -17.25
N LEU A 318 -12.96 13.81 -16.47
CA LEU A 318 -13.90 14.89 -16.16
C LEU A 318 -13.29 16.00 -15.28
N ALA A 319 -12.33 15.64 -14.45
CA ALA A 319 -11.57 16.54 -13.60
C ALA A 319 -10.27 15.85 -13.15
N GLU A 320 -9.37 16.63 -12.52
CA GLU A 320 -8.23 16.06 -11.80
C GLU A 320 -8.68 15.00 -10.78
N VAL A 321 -7.88 13.95 -10.63
CA VAL A 321 -8.25 12.74 -9.85
C VAL A 321 -8.68 13.08 -8.42
N GLY A 322 -8.00 13.99 -7.74
CA GLY A 322 -8.37 14.43 -6.40
C GLY A 322 -9.77 15.06 -6.36
N PHE A 323 -10.14 15.86 -7.35
CA PHE A 323 -11.49 16.45 -7.43
C PHE A 323 -12.57 15.41 -7.73
N ILE A 324 -12.27 14.37 -8.49
CA ILE A 324 -13.19 13.24 -8.68
C ILE A 324 -13.46 12.55 -7.32
N GLY A 325 -12.42 12.35 -6.49
CA GLY A 325 -12.57 11.87 -5.12
C GLY A 325 -13.48 12.78 -4.27
N LEU A 326 -13.32 14.10 -4.36
CA LEU A 326 -14.19 15.04 -3.67
C LEU A 326 -15.65 14.97 -4.18
N MET A 327 -15.87 14.79 -5.49
CA MET A 327 -17.22 14.58 -6.04
C MET A 327 -17.88 13.34 -5.45
N VAL A 328 -17.14 12.25 -5.28
CA VAL A 328 -17.61 11.01 -4.63
C VAL A 328 -18.03 11.29 -3.18
N ILE A 329 -17.20 12.01 -2.41
CA ILE A 329 -17.53 12.41 -1.04
C ILE A 329 -18.86 13.17 -1.02
N ILE A 330 -18.97 14.24 -1.83
CA ILE A 330 -20.15 15.10 -1.88
C ILE A 330 -21.40 14.27 -2.25
N LEU A 331 -21.32 13.43 -3.27
CA LEU A 331 -22.42 12.61 -3.73
C LEU A 331 -22.89 11.67 -2.61
N ILE A 332 -21.98 10.88 -2.03
CA ILE A 332 -22.35 9.88 -1.02
C ILE A 332 -22.89 10.54 0.24
N THR A 333 -22.21 11.57 0.75
CA THR A 333 -22.64 12.25 1.99
C THR A 333 -23.99 12.93 1.83
N SER A 334 -24.21 13.62 0.71
CA SER A 334 -25.47 14.31 0.43
C SER A 334 -26.68 13.36 0.37
N PHE A 335 -26.54 12.23 -0.32
CA PHE A 335 -27.65 11.27 -0.49
C PHE A 335 -27.80 10.27 0.66
N ASN A 336 -26.80 10.14 1.54
CA ASN A 336 -26.88 9.31 2.74
C ASN A 336 -27.18 10.11 4.01
N GLY A 337 -27.43 11.42 3.90
CA GLY A 337 -27.77 12.28 5.03
C GLY A 337 -26.62 12.47 6.03
N ILE A 338 -25.36 12.39 5.57
CA ILE A 338 -24.16 12.64 6.37
C ILE A 338 -23.87 14.14 6.29
N ILE A 339 -24.40 14.90 7.25
CA ILE A 339 -24.29 16.37 7.29
C ILE A 339 -23.40 16.86 8.43
N ASP A 340 -22.98 15.97 9.30
CA ASP A 340 -22.16 16.29 10.47
C ASP A 340 -20.68 16.37 10.06
N GLU A 341 -20.05 17.54 10.30
CA GLU A 341 -18.64 17.81 10.03
C GLU A 341 -17.71 16.77 10.67
N HIS A 342 -18.04 16.32 11.90
CA HIS A 342 -17.24 15.30 12.58
C HIS A 342 -17.25 13.94 11.85
N GLN A 343 -18.39 13.54 11.26
CA GLN A 343 -18.47 12.31 10.48
C GLN A 343 -17.69 12.44 9.17
N ILE A 344 -17.75 13.60 8.52
CA ILE A 344 -16.94 13.87 7.32
C ILE A 344 -15.45 13.88 7.68
N GLY A 345 -15.09 14.54 8.78
CA GLY A 345 -13.70 14.62 9.27
C GLY A 345 -13.06 13.26 9.53
N LYS A 346 -13.83 12.25 9.98
CA LYS A 346 -13.34 10.88 10.20
C LYS A 346 -12.76 10.24 8.95
N SER A 347 -13.32 10.52 7.77
CA SER A 347 -12.81 9.96 6.52
C SER A 347 -11.41 10.46 6.17
N PHE A 348 -11.08 11.68 6.57
CA PHE A 348 -9.75 12.26 6.36
C PHE A 348 -8.71 11.76 7.36
N GLN A 349 -9.12 11.28 8.53
CA GLN A 349 -8.19 10.76 9.54
C GLN A 349 -7.38 9.57 9.05
N GLU A 350 -7.91 8.77 8.12
CA GLU A 350 -7.19 7.65 7.51
C GLU A 350 -6.20 8.11 6.44
N ALA A 351 -6.49 9.20 5.73
CA ALA A 351 -5.65 9.75 4.66
C ALA A 351 -4.46 10.59 5.19
N LEU A 352 -4.67 11.38 6.23
CA LEU A 352 -3.71 12.37 6.72
C LEU A 352 -2.33 11.82 7.10
N PRO A 353 -2.18 10.68 7.81
CA PRO A 353 -0.86 10.19 8.20
C PRO A 353 0.04 9.90 7.00
N PHE A 354 -0.51 9.24 5.97
CA PHE A 354 0.25 8.90 4.77
C PHE A 354 0.52 10.15 3.90
N THR A 355 -0.46 11.05 3.76
CA THR A 355 -0.27 12.33 3.05
C THR A 355 0.83 13.17 3.72
N SER A 356 0.87 13.20 5.06
CA SER A 356 1.92 13.91 5.79
C SER A 356 3.30 13.26 5.58
N LEU A 357 3.37 11.92 5.56
CA LEU A 357 4.61 11.20 5.26
C LEU A 357 5.10 11.48 3.83
N LEU A 358 4.20 11.62 2.88
CA LEU A 358 4.55 11.99 1.51
C LEU A 358 5.25 13.36 1.42
N ILE A 359 4.80 14.34 2.21
CA ILE A 359 5.46 15.65 2.27
C ILE A 359 6.90 15.52 2.83
N VAL A 360 7.11 14.62 3.80
CA VAL A 360 8.44 14.28 4.31
C VAL A 360 9.30 13.65 3.21
N PHE A 361 8.72 12.78 2.36
CA PHE A 361 9.43 12.23 1.20
C PHE A 361 9.94 13.34 0.27
N PHE A 362 9.08 14.33 -0.03
CA PHE A 362 9.48 15.44 -0.90
C PHE A 362 10.62 16.28 -0.32
N ALA A 363 10.72 16.41 1.00
CA ALA A 363 11.87 17.07 1.62
C ALA A 363 13.18 16.31 1.39
N ILE A 364 13.17 14.99 1.47
CA ILE A 364 14.35 14.15 1.18
C ILE A 364 14.64 14.14 -0.34
N VAL A 365 13.61 14.12 -1.19
CA VAL A 365 13.76 14.25 -2.63
C VAL A 365 14.39 15.60 -3.02
N ALA A 366 14.01 16.70 -2.36
CA ALA A 366 14.66 17.99 -2.55
C ALA A 366 16.16 17.96 -2.20
N VAL A 367 16.57 17.24 -1.14
CA VAL A 367 17.99 16.99 -0.86
C VAL A 367 18.67 16.22 -2.00
N ILE A 368 18.01 15.17 -2.51
CA ILE A 368 18.54 14.34 -3.59
C ILE A 368 18.80 15.20 -4.84
N HIS A 369 17.84 16.05 -5.21
CA HIS A 369 17.95 16.92 -6.39
C HIS A 369 19.00 18.01 -6.20
N GLU A 370 19.00 18.76 -5.08
CA GLU A 370 19.97 19.85 -4.85
C GLU A 370 21.42 19.34 -4.74
N GLN A 371 21.60 18.11 -4.23
CA GLN A 371 22.92 17.49 -4.11
C GLN A 371 23.29 16.57 -5.30
N HIS A 372 22.43 16.45 -6.33
CA HIS A 372 22.62 15.61 -7.50
C HIS A 372 23.05 14.17 -7.18
N LEU A 373 22.43 13.56 -6.16
CA LEU A 373 22.91 12.28 -5.61
C LEU A 373 22.78 11.13 -6.60
N PHE A 374 21.66 11.04 -7.31
CA PHE A 374 21.37 9.95 -8.24
C PHE A 374 21.89 10.18 -9.66
N SER A 375 22.28 11.40 -10.03
CA SER A 375 22.76 11.73 -11.36
C SER A 375 23.89 10.81 -11.86
N PRO A 376 24.92 10.44 -11.06
CA PRO A 376 25.93 9.49 -11.50
C PRO A 376 25.40 8.09 -11.82
N ILE A 377 24.40 7.62 -11.06
CA ILE A 377 23.76 6.31 -11.26
C ILE A 377 22.96 6.34 -12.57
N ILE A 378 22.16 7.38 -12.76
CA ILE A 378 21.37 7.58 -13.97
C ILE A 378 22.28 7.67 -15.20
N HIS A 379 23.34 8.47 -15.16
CA HIS A 379 24.32 8.57 -16.26
C HIS A 379 24.96 7.22 -16.57
N ALA A 380 25.30 6.43 -15.55
CA ALA A 380 25.86 5.09 -15.76
C ALA A 380 24.88 4.14 -16.46
N VAL A 381 23.58 4.21 -16.12
CA VAL A 381 22.56 3.40 -16.79
C VAL A 381 22.29 3.92 -18.20
N LEU A 382 22.21 5.24 -18.40
CA LEU A 382 22.00 5.84 -19.72
C LEU A 382 23.19 5.64 -20.66
N ALA A 383 24.36 5.32 -20.16
CA ALA A 383 25.53 4.93 -20.98
C ALA A 383 25.42 3.50 -21.54
N LEU A 384 24.50 2.68 -21.04
CA LEU A 384 24.22 1.36 -21.59
C LEU A 384 23.49 1.46 -22.93
N PRO A 385 23.50 0.39 -23.77
CA PRO A 385 22.67 0.35 -24.97
C PRO A 385 21.20 0.64 -24.65
N ALA A 386 20.55 1.48 -25.47
CA ALA A 386 19.20 1.96 -25.23
C ALA A 386 18.18 0.83 -24.98
N GLU A 387 18.36 -0.31 -25.65
CA GLU A 387 17.50 -1.51 -25.51
C GLU A 387 17.61 -2.17 -24.11
N SER A 388 18.74 -2.02 -23.42
CA SER A 388 18.95 -2.63 -22.10
C SER A 388 18.57 -1.70 -20.92
N GLN A 389 18.43 -0.41 -21.17
CA GLN A 389 18.15 0.59 -20.15
C GLN A 389 16.83 0.34 -19.43
N PRO A 390 15.67 0.06 -20.09
CA PRO A 390 14.41 -0.22 -19.40
C PRO A 390 14.52 -1.40 -18.42
N SER A 391 15.17 -2.49 -18.83
CA SER A 391 15.39 -3.66 -17.97
C SER A 391 16.25 -3.34 -16.75
N MET A 392 17.27 -2.51 -16.90
CA MET A 392 18.12 -2.08 -15.78
C MET A 392 17.35 -1.16 -14.81
N PHE A 393 16.54 -0.23 -15.34
CA PHE A 393 15.66 0.60 -14.49
C PHE A 393 14.63 -0.25 -13.76
N PHE A 394 14.00 -1.23 -14.41
CA PHE A 394 13.09 -2.15 -13.78
C PHE A 394 13.75 -2.90 -12.60
N LEU A 395 14.94 -3.45 -12.82
CA LEU A 395 15.68 -4.18 -11.77
C LEU A 395 16.12 -3.26 -10.62
N ALA A 396 16.71 -2.11 -10.92
CA ALA A 396 17.19 -1.17 -9.91
C ALA A 396 16.04 -0.66 -9.03
N ASN A 397 14.94 -0.24 -9.66
CA ASN A 397 13.73 0.17 -8.96
C ASN A 397 13.13 -0.98 -8.14
N GLY A 398 13.06 -2.17 -8.72
CA GLY A 398 12.53 -3.36 -8.06
C GLY A 398 13.29 -3.72 -6.80
N PHE A 399 14.62 -3.78 -6.85
CA PHE A 399 15.43 -4.07 -5.66
C PHE A 399 15.27 -3.02 -4.57
N LEU A 400 15.26 -1.74 -4.93
CA LEU A 400 15.10 -0.67 -3.93
C LEU A 400 13.68 -0.67 -3.35
N SER A 401 12.66 -0.91 -4.15
CA SER A 401 11.26 -0.98 -3.71
C SER A 401 10.95 -2.19 -2.83
N MET A 402 11.75 -3.27 -2.87
CA MET A 402 11.58 -4.37 -1.92
C MET A 402 11.85 -3.98 -0.47
N ILE A 403 12.65 -2.96 -0.22
CA ILE A 403 13.08 -2.52 1.11
C ILE A 403 12.65 -1.11 1.47
N SER A 404 12.25 -0.31 0.50
CA SER A 404 11.84 1.08 0.66
C SER A 404 10.42 1.30 0.12
N ASP A 405 9.85 2.46 0.41
CA ASP A 405 8.53 2.84 -0.10
C ASP A 405 8.55 3.11 -1.60
N ASN A 406 7.52 2.63 -2.33
CA ASN A 406 7.40 2.74 -3.78
C ASN A 406 7.33 4.20 -4.26
N VAL A 407 6.63 5.07 -3.52
CA VAL A 407 6.46 6.47 -3.89
C VAL A 407 7.80 7.19 -3.85
N PHE A 408 8.58 6.94 -2.79
CA PHE A 408 9.92 7.49 -2.66
C PHE A 408 10.83 7.06 -3.82
N VAL A 409 10.88 5.74 -4.11
CA VAL A 409 11.72 5.20 -5.19
C VAL A 409 11.30 5.77 -6.55
N ALA A 410 10.00 5.76 -6.84
CA ALA A 410 9.47 6.28 -8.10
C ALA A 410 9.79 7.77 -8.30
N THR A 411 9.61 8.58 -7.24
CA THR A 411 9.88 10.02 -7.29
C THR A 411 11.32 10.30 -7.65
N VAL A 412 12.27 9.64 -6.99
CA VAL A 412 13.70 9.83 -7.25
C VAL A 412 14.04 9.50 -8.71
N TYR A 413 13.66 8.32 -9.17
CA TYR A 413 14.08 7.89 -10.51
C TYR A 413 13.37 8.65 -11.65
N ILE A 414 12.08 8.93 -11.51
CA ILE A 414 11.34 9.62 -12.58
C ILE A 414 11.79 11.08 -12.73
N SER A 415 12.12 11.75 -11.63
CA SER A 415 12.60 13.12 -11.64
C SER A 415 13.95 13.25 -12.34
N GLU A 416 14.90 12.36 -12.03
CA GLU A 416 16.22 12.33 -12.67
C GLU A 416 16.14 12.00 -14.16
N VAL A 417 15.26 11.06 -14.54
CA VAL A 417 15.04 10.73 -15.96
C VAL A 417 14.34 11.88 -16.70
N LYS A 418 13.47 12.63 -16.00
CA LYS A 418 12.85 13.84 -16.55
C LYS A 418 13.89 14.95 -16.80
N GLU A 419 14.82 15.16 -15.88
CA GLU A 419 15.93 16.09 -16.08
C GLU A 419 16.77 15.72 -17.31
N SER A 420 17.00 14.41 -17.53
CA SER A 420 17.69 13.91 -18.73
C SER A 420 16.89 14.18 -20.02
N LEU A 421 15.56 14.14 -19.98
CA LEU A 421 14.70 14.55 -21.11
C LEU A 421 14.79 16.07 -21.34
N ASP A 422 14.66 16.86 -20.28
CA ASP A 422 14.62 18.32 -20.36
C ASP A 422 15.98 18.92 -20.81
N SER A 423 17.09 18.26 -20.49
CA SER A 423 18.42 18.60 -21.00
C SER A 423 18.66 18.12 -22.44
N GLY A 424 17.75 17.35 -23.02
CA GLY A 424 17.90 16.78 -24.38
C GLY A 424 18.86 15.60 -24.45
N ALA A 425 19.26 15.00 -23.31
CA ALA A 425 20.14 13.83 -23.27
C ALA A 425 19.44 12.56 -23.76
N ILE A 426 18.11 12.49 -23.62
CA ILE A 426 17.28 11.38 -24.11
C ILE A 426 16.08 11.92 -24.92
N SER A 427 15.55 11.09 -25.83
CA SER A 427 14.32 11.41 -26.57
C SER A 427 13.06 11.20 -25.72
N ARG A 428 11.92 11.77 -26.13
CA ARG A 428 10.62 11.54 -25.51
C ARG A 428 10.26 10.05 -25.51
N GLU A 429 10.49 9.34 -26.59
CA GLU A 429 10.24 7.90 -26.69
C GLU A 429 11.07 7.11 -25.67
N GLN A 430 12.36 7.45 -25.55
CA GLN A 430 13.24 6.84 -24.55
C GLN A 430 12.73 7.12 -23.13
N PHE A 431 12.35 8.37 -22.83
CA PHE A 431 11.76 8.74 -21.55
C PHE A 431 10.53 7.89 -21.21
N GLU A 432 9.60 7.70 -22.15
CA GLU A 432 8.39 6.91 -21.94
C GLU A 432 8.70 5.45 -21.63
N ARG A 433 9.63 4.84 -22.36
CA ARG A 433 10.11 3.47 -22.07
C ARG A 433 10.68 3.36 -20.66
N LEU A 434 11.51 4.32 -20.25
CA LEU A 434 12.09 4.33 -18.91
C LEU A 434 11.04 4.58 -17.83
N ALA A 435 10.07 5.47 -18.06
CA ALA A 435 8.98 5.74 -17.15
C ALA A 435 8.09 4.50 -16.92
N ILE A 436 7.79 3.72 -17.98
CA ILE A 436 7.08 2.43 -17.87
C ILE A 436 7.90 1.45 -17.03
N ALA A 437 9.20 1.35 -17.27
CA ALA A 437 10.09 0.45 -16.53
C ALA A 437 10.22 0.86 -15.05
N ILE A 438 10.30 2.15 -14.75
CA ILE A 438 10.30 2.68 -13.38
C ILE A 438 8.98 2.33 -12.69
N ASN A 439 7.84 2.63 -13.31
CA ASN A 439 6.54 2.35 -12.73
C ASN A 439 6.33 0.87 -12.42
N THR A 440 6.59 0.02 -13.40
CA THR A 440 6.39 -1.43 -13.26
C THR A 440 7.45 -2.07 -12.34
N GLY A 441 8.68 -1.57 -12.38
CA GLY A 441 9.77 -1.99 -11.50
C GLY A 441 9.51 -1.65 -10.03
N THR A 442 8.95 -0.47 -9.73
CA THR A 442 8.59 -0.12 -8.35
C THR A 442 7.41 -0.92 -7.81
N ASN A 443 6.46 -1.28 -8.67
CA ASN A 443 5.22 -1.95 -8.25
C ASN A 443 5.34 -3.48 -8.13
N LEU A 444 5.92 -4.16 -9.13
CA LEU A 444 5.79 -5.61 -9.26
C LEU A 444 6.70 -6.40 -8.30
N PRO A 445 8.01 -6.11 -8.19
CA PRO A 445 8.88 -6.83 -7.25
C PRO A 445 8.65 -6.44 -5.78
N SER A 446 8.04 -5.29 -5.51
CA SER A 446 7.85 -4.76 -4.16
C SER A 446 6.98 -5.64 -3.25
N VAL A 447 6.17 -6.54 -3.81
CA VAL A 447 5.40 -7.54 -3.06
C VAL A 447 6.30 -8.51 -2.26
N ALA A 448 7.62 -8.47 -2.45
CA ALA A 448 8.59 -9.33 -1.77
C ALA A 448 8.56 -9.17 -0.25
N THR A 449 8.35 -7.97 0.23
CA THR A 449 8.37 -7.67 1.67
C THR A 449 7.21 -6.76 2.09
N PRO A 450 6.84 -6.78 3.37
CA PRO A 450 5.84 -5.86 3.88
C PRO A 450 6.21 -4.38 3.72
N ASN A 451 7.50 -4.05 3.70
CA ASN A 451 7.95 -2.66 3.58
C ASN A 451 7.86 -2.13 2.15
N GLY A 452 7.95 -3.03 1.17
CA GLY A 452 7.88 -2.67 -0.25
C GLY A 452 6.48 -2.30 -0.73
N GLN A 453 5.42 -2.79 -0.06
CA GLN A 453 4.04 -2.53 -0.44
C GLN A 453 3.25 -1.96 0.75
N ALA A 454 2.70 -0.77 0.61
CA ALA A 454 1.92 -0.12 1.66
C ALA A 454 0.74 -1.00 2.13
N ALA A 455 0.05 -1.69 1.21
CA ALA A 455 -1.02 -2.63 1.52
C ALA A 455 -0.54 -3.81 2.39
N PHE A 456 0.67 -4.32 2.15
CA PHE A 456 1.26 -5.42 2.92
C PHE A 456 1.68 -4.95 4.32
N LEU A 457 2.30 -3.79 4.41
CA LEU A 457 2.66 -3.19 5.70
C LEU A 457 1.41 -2.92 6.54
N PHE A 458 0.36 -2.37 5.92
CA PHE A 458 -0.90 -2.11 6.58
C PHE A 458 -1.57 -3.40 7.07
N LEU A 459 -1.57 -4.47 6.26
CA LEU A 459 -2.06 -5.78 6.68
C LEU A 459 -1.28 -6.31 7.87
N LEU A 460 0.06 -6.24 7.84
CA LEU A 460 0.91 -6.76 8.91
C LEU A 460 0.78 -5.98 10.22
N THR A 461 0.51 -4.67 10.17
CA THR A 461 0.29 -3.81 11.35
C THR A 461 -1.14 -3.83 11.86
N SER A 462 -2.07 -4.43 11.13
CA SER A 462 -3.48 -4.49 11.48
C SER A 462 -3.78 -5.45 12.64
N ALA A 463 -4.95 -5.26 13.25
CA ALA A 463 -5.43 -6.13 14.35
C ALA A 463 -5.63 -7.60 13.94
N ILE A 464 -5.84 -7.90 12.66
CA ILE A 464 -6.02 -9.28 12.18
C ILE A 464 -4.71 -10.07 12.13
N ALA A 465 -3.58 -9.43 11.89
CA ALA A 465 -2.30 -10.11 11.70
C ALA A 465 -1.92 -11.04 12.86
N PRO A 466 -1.92 -10.60 14.14
CA PRO A 466 -1.65 -11.49 15.27
C PRO A 466 -2.75 -12.56 15.43
N LEU A 467 -4.01 -12.25 15.13
CA LEU A 467 -5.14 -13.20 15.26
C LEU A 467 -4.99 -14.38 14.30
N VAL A 468 -4.54 -14.13 13.07
CA VAL A 468 -4.27 -15.18 12.07
C VAL A 468 -2.81 -15.68 12.09
N ARG A 469 -2.01 -15.22 13.06
CA ARG A 469 -0.58 -15.56 13.20
C ARG A 469 0.22 -15.25 11.93
N LEU A 470 -0.04 -14.10 11.33
CA LEU A 470 0.72 -13.57 10.21
C LEU A 470 1.89 -12.73 10.75
N SER A 471 3.09 -13.26 10.68
CA SER A 471 4.33 -12.56 11.03
C SER A 471 5.04 -12.03 9.78
N TYR A 472 6.01 -11.12 9.96
CA TYR A 472 6.83 -10.60 8.87
C TYR A 472 7.45 -11.71 8.03
N GLY A 473 8.19 -12.64 8.66
CA GLY A 473 8.83 -13.75 7.94
C GLY A 473 7.84 -14.67 7.23
N ARG A 474 6.67 -14.94 7.84
CA ARG A 474 5.62 -15.73 7.19
C ARG A 474 5.05 -15.02 5.98
N MET A 475 4.86 -13.71 6.06
CA MET A 475 4.38 -12.90 4.95
C MET A 475 5.36 -12.91 3.77
N VAL A 476 6.66 -12.75 4.04
CA VAL A 476 7.73 -12.87 3.03
C VAL A 476 7.73 -14.24 2.36
N VAL A 477 7.64 -15.33 3.15
CA VAL A 477 7.57 -16.71 2.61
C VAL A 477 6.34 -16.90 1.74
N MET A 478 5.17 -16.41 2.15
CA MET A 478 3.94 -16.50 1.36
C MET A 478 3.99 -15.62 0.10
N ALA A 479 4.65 -14.48 0.16
CA ALA A 479 4.82 -13.57 -0.98
C ALA A 479 5.85 -14.06 -2.01
N LEU A 480 6.82 -14.89 -1.60
CA LEU A 480 7.95 -15.32 -2.44
C LEU A 480 7.56 -15.86 -3.82
N PRO A 481 6.60 -16.79 -3.97
CA PRO A 481 6.20 -17.28 -5.29
C PRO A 481 5.63 -16.17 -6.18
N TYR A 482 4.90 -15.23 -5.61
CA TYR A 482 4.41 -14.06 -6.33
C TYR A 482 5.56 -13.12 -6.73
N THR A 483 6.48 -12.84 -5.83
CA THR A 483 7.66 -12.02 -6.11
C THR A 483 8.44 -12.53 -7.32
N VAL A 484 8.70 -13.84 -7.35
CA VAL A 484 9.43 -14.47 -8.46
C VAL A 484 8.64 -14.38 -9.77
N VAL A 485 7.33 -14.64 -9.72
CA VAL A 485 6.50 -14.64 -10.93
C VAL A 485 6.24 -13.21 -11.42
N LEU A 486 5.85 -12.30 -10.56
CA LEU A 486 5.56 -10.91 -10.94
C LEU A 486 6.82 -10.18 -11.41
N GLY A 487 7.93 -10.34 -10.66
CA GLY A 487 9.22 -9.77 -11.05
C GLY A 487 9.77 -10.37 -12.32
N GLY A 488 9.72 -11.71 -12.46
CA GLY A 488 10.22 -12.41 -13.64
C GLY A 488 9.42 -12.13 -14.91
N VAL A 489 8.09 -12.22 -14.84
CA VAL A 489 7.21 -11.92 -15.99
C VAL A 489 7.25 -10.42 -16.31
N GLY A 490 7.30 -9.55 -15.30
CA GLY A 490 7.45 -8.11 -15.49
C GLY A 490 8.75 -7.75 -16.21
N LEU A 491 9.88 -8.32 -15.76
CA LEU A 491 11.18 -8.12 -16.42
C LEU A 491 11.16 -8.61 -17.87
N LEU A 492 10.61 -9.81 -18.12
CA LEU A 492 10.46 -10.35 -19.47
C LEU A 492 9.61 -9.43 -20.33
N ALA A 493 8.49 -8.93 -19.83
CA ALA A 493 7.60 -8.05 -20.56
C ALA A 493 8.29 -6.72 -20.90
N VAL A 494 9.00 -6.10 -19.94
CA VAL A 494 9.79 -4.90 -20.18
C VAL A 494 10.88 -5.14 -21.22
N THR A 495 11.57 -6.29 -21.16
CA THR A 495 12.65 -6.61 -22.11
C THR A 495 12.16 -6.86 -23.52
N LEU A 496 10.96 -7.43 -23.68
CA LEU A 496 10.45 -7.88 -24.99
C LEU A 496 9.55 -6.85 -25.67
N TRP A 497 8.85 -6.02 -24.91
CA TRP A 497 7.78 -5.16 -25.44
C TRP A 497 7.98 -3.67 -25.19
N ILE A 498 8.92 -3.29 -24.34
CA ILE A 498 9.28 -1.91 -24.03
C ILE A 498 10.68 -1.61 -24.56
#